data_50b9cae06a305d63f784aff57ab25115
#
_entry.id   50b9cae06a305d63f784aff57ab25115
#
_cell.length_a   1.000
_cell.length_b   1.000
_cell.length_c   1.000
_cell.angle_alpha   90.00
_cell.angle_beta   90.00
_cell.angle_gamma   90.00
#
_symmetry.space_group_name_H-M   'P 1'
#
loop_
_entity.id
_entity.type
_entity.pdbx_description
1 polymer ?
#
loop_
_entity_poly.entity_id
_entity_poly.type
_entity_poly.pdbx_seq_one_letter_code
_entity_poly.pdbx_strand_id
1 'polypeptide(L)'
;MSRYSFLFSARWLKYIAMAIIVIIACVFLALWQKDRRDQREQEIATITANYSADPVDISSVLPKPKSTLATTDEWTQVELSGRYSDEDTVLARNRTVEDTPGFYVVTPFEVTGGSTIAVVRGFTAEQDSVPPAPQGEQTVVTHLRPAQDGSDDENPQGLIRAIDPARIPGMADGYSNVYVEASPEETGGASEEGLTPLPMPELDPGNHLSYMLQWFAFGIMIIIAVVISARRERKASAEVVERSDADSGMVVIDKAALDAGAKISSQPGSRYGRNRWASPTVRGHDEAEEDALFEERFRSQ
;
A
#
# COMPACT_ATOMS: atom_id res chain seq x y z
N MET A 1 19.34 -27.92 38.68
CA MET A 1 19.68 -27.04 37.57
C MET A 1 18.40 -26.41 37.00
N SER A 2 18.42 -25.13 36.61
CA SER A 2 17.20 -24.46 36.17
C SER A 2 16.63 -25.12 34.89
N ARG A 3 15.35 -25.43 34.89
CA ARG A 3 14.62 -26.06 33.77
C ARG A 3 14.72 -25.35 32.41
N TYR A 4 15.35 -24.18 32.38
CA TYR A 4 15.49 -23.31 31.21
C TYR A 4 16.92 -22.82 30.96
N SER A 5 17.93 -23.53 31.50
CA SER A 5 19.35 -23.16 31.30
C SER A 5 19.78 -23.15 29.84
N PHE A 6 19.14 -23.94 28.96
CA PHE A 6 19.41 -23.96 27.53
C PHE A 6 19.10 -22.64 26.81
N LEU A 7 18.18 -21.79 27.35
CA LEU A 7 17.89 -20.47 26.78
C LEU A 7 19.09 -19.52 26.81
N PHE A 8 20.05 -19.75 27.71
CA PHE A 8 21.29 -18.99 27.81
C PHE A 8 22.43 -19.53 26.93
N SER A 9 22.15 -20.58 26.14
CA SER A 9 23.14 -21.06 25.18
C SER A 9 23.32 -20.03 24.02
N ALA A 10 24.55 -19.97 23.46
CA ALA A 10 24.84 -19.03 22.36
C ALA A 10 23.91 -19.21 21.15
N ARG A 11 23.40 -20.43 20.91
CA ARG A 11 22.43 -20.73 19.88
C ARG A 11 21.08 -20.04 20.16
N TRP A 12 20.54 -20.23 21.38
CA TRP A 12 19.24 -19.67 21.78
C TRP A 12 19.30 -18.15 21.91
N LEU A 13 20.39 -17.58 22.41
CA LEU A 13 20.57 -16.14 22.47
C LEU A 13 20.49 -15.50 21.07
N LYS A 14 21.09 -16.14 20.05
CA LYS A 14 21.00 -15.69 18.66
C LYS A 14 19.55 -15.73 18.14
N TYR A 15 18.82 -16.82 18.42
CA TYR A 15 17.40 -16.93 18.00
C TYR A 15 16.52 -15.90 18.70
N ILE A 16 16.70 -15.71 20.01
CA ILE A 16 15.95 -14.70 20.77
C ILE A 16 16.28 -13.29 20.26
N ALA A 17 17.57 -12.98 20.05
CA ALA A 17 17.98 -11.69 19.52
C ALA A 17 17.38 -11.43 18.13
N MET A 18 17.40 -12.42 17.24
CA MET A 18 16.77 -12.33 15.93
C MET A 18 15.26 -12.12 16.04
N ALA A 19 14.58 -12.90 16.90
CA ALA A 19 13.14 -12.74 17.13
C ALA A 19 12.78 -11.35 17.63
N ILE A 20 13.57 -10.79 18.57
CA ILE A 20 13.37 -9.42 19.08
C ILE A 20 13.53 -8.40 17.95
N ILE A 21 14.57 -8.53 17.13
CA ILE A 21 14.79 -7.60 15.99
C ILE A 21 13.58 -7.64 15.04
N VAL A 22 13.10 -8.84 14.69
CA VAL A 22 11.95 -8.97 13.78
C VAL A 22 10.66 -8.45 14.41
N ILE A 23 10.43 -8.69 15.72
CA ILE A 23 9.28 -8.14 16.42
C ILE A 23 9.32 -6.61 16.44
N ILE A 24 10.49 -6.00 16.70
CA ILE A 24 10.66 -4.55 16.65
C ILE A 24 10.34 -4.02 15.25
N ALA A 25 10.83 -4.69 14.20
CA ALA A 25 10.51 -4.32 12.82
C ALA A 25 9.00 -4.43 12.53
N CYS A 26 8.33 -5.50 12.99
CA CYS A 26 6.87 -5.64 12.85
C CYS A 26 6.11 -4.52 13.56
N VAL A 27 6.49 -4.17 14.79
CA VAL A 27 5.86 -3.06 15.53
C VAL A 27 6.08 -1.73 14.81
N PHE A 28 7.31 -1.47 14.35
CA PHE A 28 7.61 -0.25 13.60
C PHE A 28 6.76 -0.15 12.32
N LEU A 29 6.65 -1.23 11.55
CA LEU A 29 5.84 -1.27 10.34
C LEU A 29 4.34 -1.12 10.63
N ALA A 30 3.85 -1.69 11.74
CA ALA A 30 2.47 -1.51 12.16
C ALA A 30 2.17 -0.04 12.53
N LEU A 31 3.07 0.61 13.27
CA LEU A 31 2.93 2.02 13.64
C LEU A 31 3.05 2.94 12.42
N TRP A 32 3.93 2.62 11.48
CA TRP A 32 4.02 3.35 10.22
C TRP A 32 2.73 3.25 9.39
N GLN A 33 2.12 2.06 9.31
CA GLN A 33 0.82 1.90 8.65
C GLN A 33 -0.30 2.68 9.36
N LYS A 34 -0.26 2.72 10.71
CA LYS A 34 -1.20 3.54 11.47
C LYS A 34 -1.07 5.02 11.12
N ASP A 35 0.16 5.54 11.08
CA ASP A 35 0.43 6.94 10.75
C ASP A 35 -0.05 7.29 9.33
N ARG A 36 0.22 6.41 8.35
CA ARG A 36 -0.29 6.58 6.98
C ARG A 36 -1.81 6.58 6.90
N ARG A 37 -2.47 5.75 7.71
CA ARG A 37 -3.93 5.74 7.82
C ARG A 37 -4.45 7.05 8.40
N ASP A 38 -3.87 7.50 9.52
CA ASP A 38 -4.31 8.71 10.20
C ASP A 38 -4.15 9.95 9.28
N GLN A 39 -3.05 10.02 8.51
CA GLN A 39 -2.83 11.06 7.49
C GLN A 39 -3.92 11.02 6.40
N ARG A 40 -4.23 9.82 5.88
CA ARG A 40 -5.25 9.68 4.83
C ARG A 40 -6.65 10.01 5.35
N GLU A 41 -6.99 9.61 6.58
CA GLU A 41 -8.27 9.98 7.19
C GLU A 41 -8.42 11.49 7.40
N GLN A 42 -7.33 12.19 7.79
CA GLN A 42 -7.32 13.65 7.91
C GLN A 42 -7.50 14.33 6.55
N GLU A 43 -6.81 13.84 5.52
CA GLU A 43 -6.95 14.33 4.14
C GLU A 43 -8.40 14.18 3.65
N ILE A 44 -8.98 12.98 3.81
CA ILE A 44 -10.37 12.69 3.45
C ILE A 44 -11.34 13.61 4.22
N ALA A 45 -11.12 13.83 5.52
CA ALA A 45 -11.96 14.71 6.31
C ALA A 45 -11.91 16.16 5.82
N THR A 46 -10.71 16.65 5.46
CA THR A 46 -10.51 17.99 4.89
C THR A 46 -11.21 18.12 3.54
N ILE A 47 -10.99 17.16 2.63
CA ILE A 47 -11.64 17.15 1.31
C ILE A 47 -13.16 17.14 1.47
N THR A 48 -13.69 16.26 2.32
CA THR A 48 -15.13 16.14 2.52
C THR A 48 -15.73 17.43 3.08
N ALA A 49 -15.07 18.06 4.03
CA ALA A 49 -15.53 19.32 4.63
C ALA A 49 -15.53 20.46 3.60
N ASN A 50 -14.45 20.61 2.81
CA ASN A 50 -14.32 21.65 1.82
C ASN A 50 -15.26 21.45 0.62
N TYR A 51 -15.40 20.19 0.17
CA TYR A 51 -16.22 19.85 -0.99
C TYR A 51 -17.71 20.08 -0.78
N SER A 52 -18.19 19.97 0.46
CA SER A 52 -19.60 20.11 0.82
C SER A 52 -19.94 21.45 1.50
N ALA A 53 -18.96 22.33 1.65
CA ALA A 53 -19.16 23.63 2.26
C ALA A 53 -19.88 24.59 1.29
N ASP A 54 -20.57 25.59 1.83
CA ASP A 54 -21.17 26.64 0.99
C ASP A 54 -20.07 27.36 0.17
N PRO A 55 -20.36 27.72 -1.10
CA PRO A 55 -19.39 28.44 -1.93
C PRO A 55 -18.99 29.77 -1.32
N VAL A 56 -17.70 30.10 -1.39
CA VAL A 56 -17.17 31.38 -0.94
C VAL A 56 -16.58 32.17 -2.12
N ASP A 57 -16.41 33.46 -1.95
CA ASP A 57 -15.71 34.27 -2.95
C ASP A 57 -14.23 33.86 -3.04
N ILE A 58 -13.71 33.72 -4.26
CA ILE A 58 -12.33 33.31 -4.52
C ILE A 58 -11.31 34.20 -3.81
N SER A 59 -11.58 35.50 -3.69
CA SER A 59 -10.66 36.43 -3.05
C SER A 59 -10.50 36.20 -1.54
N SER A 60 -11.45 35.51 -0.92
CA SER A 60 -11.36 35.11 0.49
C SER A 60 -10.32 34.01 0.74
N VAL A 61 -10.10 33.14 -0.24
CA VAL A 61 -9.12 32.05 -0.18
C VAL A 61 -7.81 32.47 -0.87
N LEU A 62 -7.92 33.09 -2.03
CA LEU A 62 -6.79 33.50 -2.88
C LEU A 62 -6.83 34.99 -3.12
N PRO A 63 -6.29 35.83 -2.24
CA PRO A 63 -6.40 37.26 -2.34
C PRO A 63 -5.63 37.90 -3.52
N LYS A 64 -4.77 37.12 -4.18
CA LYS A 64 -4.00 37.55 -5.37
C LYS A 64 -3.86 36.43 -6.38
N PRO A 65 -3.79 36.71 -7.70
CA PRO A 65 -3.62 35.71 -8.76
C PRO A 65 -2.37 34.80 -8.60
N LYS A 66 -1.32 35.30 -7.93
CA LYS A 66 -0.09 34.51 -7.66
C LYS A 66 -0.05 33.86 -6.29
N SER A 67 -1.14 33.87 -5.53
CA SER A 67 -1.25 33.15 -4.27
C SER A 67 -1.11 31.65 -4.52
N THR A 68 -0.47 30.95 -3.58
CA THR A 68 -0.39 29.47 -3.59
C THR A 68 -1.54 28.94 -2.77
N LEU A 69 -2.23 27.94 -3.27
CA LEU A 69 -3.29 27.24 -2.54
C LEU A 69 -2.66 26.41 -1.41
N ALA A 70 -3.14 26.59 -0.18
CA ALA A 70 -2.76 25.71 0.90
C ALA A 70 -3.43 24.35 0.74
N THR A 71 -2.77 23.28 1.15
CA THR A 71 -3.33 21.92 1.06
C THR A 71 -4.65 21.77 1.85
N THR A 72 -4.82 22.57 2.91
CA THR A 72 -6.08 22.64 3.68
C THR A 72 -7.23 23.27 2.91
N ASP A 73 -6.95 24.05 1.88
CA ASP A 73 -7.94 24.79 1.12
C ASP A 73 -8.24 24.13 -0.26
N GLU A 74 -7.60 22.98 -0.52
CA GLU A 74 -7.96 22.18 -1.69
C GLU A 74 -9.41 21.73 -1.59
N TRP A 75 -10.09 21.68 -2.74
CA TRP A 75 -11.49 21.35 -2.88
C TRP A 75 -12.48 22.34 -2.25
N THR A 76 -12.00 23.51 -1.76
CA THR A 76 -12.92 24.56 -1.31
C THR A 76 -13.80 25.01 -2.48
N GLN A 77 -15.11 25.08 -2.24
CA GLN A 77 -16.04 25.63 -3.22
C GLN A 77 -15.89 27.12 -3.32
N VAL A 78 -15.77 27.60 -4.55
CA VAL A 78 -15.77 29.04 -4.85
C VAL A 78 -16.81 29.37 -5.93
N GLU A 79 -17.51 30.49 -5.73
CA GLU A 79 -18.38 31.07 -6.71
C GLU A 79 -17.62 32.11 -7.54
N LEU A 80 -17.68 31.97 -8.87
CA LEU A 80 -17.05 32.86 -9.83
C LEU A 80 -18.11 33.51 -10.70
N SER A 81 -18.06 34.81 -10.83
CA SER A 81 -18.89 35.56 -11.80
C SER A 81 -17.99 36.17 -12.87
N GLY A 82 -18.36 36.01 -14.15
CA GLY A 82 -17.55 36.49 -15.28
C GLY A 82 -17.95 35.85 -16.60
N ARG A 83 -17.01 35.63 -17.48
CA ARG A 83 -17.25 35.03 -18.81
C ARG A 83 -16.13 34.13 -19.27
N TYR A 84 -16.48 33.10 -20.04
CA TYR A 84 -15.51 32.20 -20.66
C TYR A 84 -14.83 32.84 -21.88
N SER A 85 -13.51 32.55 -22.05
CA SER A 85 -12.76 32.79 -23.27
C SER A 85 -12.71 31.51 -24.09
N ASP A 86 -13.73 31.28 -24.91
CA ASP A 86 -13.90 30.04 -25.66
C ASP A 86 -12.77 29.76 -26.65
N GLU A 87 -12.19 30.83 -27.23
CA GLU A 87 -11.08 30.78 -28.21
C GLU A 87 -9.79 30.14 -27.61
N ASP A 88 -9.62 30.24 -26.30
CA ASP A 88 -8.45 29.76 -25.57
C ASP A 88 -8.67 28.38 -24.92
N THR A 89 -9.76 27.67 -25.30
CA THR A 89 -10.07 26.34 -24.78
C THR A 89 -9.00 25.36 -25.20
N VAL A 90 -8.53 24.56 -24.21
CA VAL A 90 -7.58 23.46 -24.41
C VAL A 90 -8.11 22.18 -23.80
N LEU A 91 -7.61 21.02 -24.27
CA LEU A 91 -8.00 19.72 -23.79
C LEU A 91 -6.87 19.05 -22.99
N ALA A 92 -7.13 18.74 -21.72
CA ALA A 92 -6.20 17.99 -20.92
C ALA A 92 -6.36 16.49 -21.20
N ARG A 93 -5.38 15.92 -21.88
CA ARG A 93 -5.35 14.52 -22.31
C ARG A 93 -5.03 13.55 -21.17
N ASN A 94 -5.23 12.24 -21.43
CA ASN A 94 -4.95 11.14 -20.49
C ASN A 94 -5.80 11.25 -19.23
N ARG A 95 -7.08 11.58 -19.42
CA ARG A 95 -8.08 11.57 -18.35
C ARG A 95 -8.98 10.37 -18.51
N THR A 96 -9.46 9.84 -17.40
CA THR A 96 -10.38 8.69 -17.39
C THR A 96 -11.51 9.03 -16.43
N VAL A 97 -12.74 8.90 -16.92
CA VAL A 97 -13.96 9.05 -16.13
C VAL A 97 -14.81 7.82 -16.36
N GLU A 98 -15.25 7.13 -15.31
CA GLU A 98 -16.04 5.89 -15.39
C GLU A 98 -15.44 4.85 -16.35
N ASP A 99 -14.13 4.58 -16.23
CA ASP A 99 -13.34 3.68 -17.08
C ASP A 99 -13.26 4.09 -18.56
N THR A 100 -13.80 5.24 -18.94
CA THR A 100 -13.72 5.78 -20.30
C THR A 100 -12.54 6.73 -20.41
N PRO A 101 -11.55 6.46 -21.29
CA PRO A 101 -10.46 7.40 -21.55
C PRO A 101 -10.94 8.60 -22.37
N GLY A 102 -10.38 9.79 -22.11
CA GLY A 102 -10.75 11.02 -22.81
C GLY A 102 -9.99 12.24 -22.32
N PHE A 103 -10.69 13.36 -22.27
CA PHE A 103 -10.11 14.67 -22.06
C PHE A 103 -10.93 15.49 -21.07
N TYR A 104 -10.25 16.28 -20.24
CA TYR A 104 -10.91 17.39 -19.56
C TYR A 104 -10.91 18.62 -20.45
N VAL A 105 -12.05 19.27 -20.52
CA VAL A 105 -12.21 20.53 -21.27
C VAL A 105 -11.86 21.69 -20.36
N VAL A 106 -10.79 22.40 -20.67
CA VAL A 106 -10.24 23.48 -19.85
C VAL A 106 -10.38 24.79 -20.62
N THR A 107 -11.16 25.71 -20.06
CA THR A 107 -11.41 27.01 -20.68
C THR A 107 -11.03 28.13 -19.70
N PRO A 108 -10.25 29.14 -20.10
CA PRO A 108 -10.04 30.32 -19.30
C PRO A 108 -11.34 31.07 -19.01
N PHE A 109 -11.48 31.55 -17.78
CA PHE A 109 -12.64 32.31 -17.31
C PHE A 109 -12.17 33.64 -16.75
N GLU A 110 -12.64 34.73 -17.40
CA GLU A 110 -12.37 36.09 -16.97
C GLU A 110 -13.32 36.44 -15.81
N VAL A 111 -12.78 36.46 -14.60
CA VAL A 111 -13.55 36.79 -13.38
C VAL A 111 -13.86 38.29 -13.37
N THR A 112 -15.06 38.66 -12.99
CA THR A 112 -15.45 40.04 -12.76
C THR A 112 -14.50 40.68 -11.75
N GLY A 113 -13.73 41.69 -12.20
CA GLY A 113 -12.61 42.25 -11.42
C GLY A 113 -11.25 42.15 -12.11
N GLY A 114 -11.16 41.43 -13.24
CA GLY A 114 -10.05 41.48 -14.18
C GLY A 114 -8.96 40.42 -14.04
N SER A 115 -9.18 39.37 -13.29
CA SER A 115 -8.26 38.24 -13.24
C SER A 115 -8.84 37.04 -13.98
N THR A 116 -7.99 36.25 -14.64
CA THR A 116 -8.41 35.03 -15.37
C THR A 116 -8.06 33.78 -14.55
N ILE A 117 -8.94 32.76 -14.56
CA ILE A 117 -8.70 31.45 -13.95
C ILE A 117 -9.03 30.33 -14.93
N ALA A 118 -8.25 29.26 -14.93
CA ALA A 118 -8.54 28.09 -15.76
C ALA A 118 -9.65 27.24 -15.11
N VAL A 119 -10.75 27.03 -15.86
CA VAL A 119 -11.91 26.24 -15.42
C VAL A 119 -11.95 24.93 -16.19
N VAL A 120 -11.91 23.82 -15.50
CA VAL A 120 -12.24 22.50 -16.05
C VAL A 120 -13.77 22.41 -16.09
N ARG A 121 -14.35 22.53 -17.27
CA ARG A 121 -15.80 22.55 -17.49
C ARG A 121 -16.44 21.16 -17.33
N GLY A 122 -15.69 20.11 -17.68
CA GLY A 122 -16.16 18.74 -17.65
C GLY A 122 -15.27 17.80 -18.46
N PHE A 123 -15.76 16.61 -18.72
CA PHE A 123 -15.06 15.55 -19.44
C PHE A 123 -15.74 15.26 -20.78
N THR A 124 -14.94 14.96 -21.81
CA THR A 124 -15.39 14.42 -23.09
C THR A 124 -14.52 13.20 -23.48
N ALA A 125 -15.14 12.19 -24.07
CA ALA A 125 -14.42 11.04 -24.61
C ALA A 125 -13.74 11.35 -25.97
N GLU A 126 -14.30 12.30 -26.73
CA GLU A 126 -13.88 12.61 -28.09
C GLU A 126 -13.34 14.03 -28.20
N GLN A 127 -12.19 14.18 -28.85
CA GLN A 127 -11.55 15.49 -29.02
C GLN A 127 -12.39 16.46 -29.87
N ASP A 128 -13.11 15.95 -30.85
CA ASP A 128 -13.88 16.76 -31.82
C ASP A 128 -15.31 17.05 -31.35
N SER A 129 -15.72 16.54 -30.18
CA SER A 129 -17.06 16.72 -29.60
C SER A 129 -17.08 17.68 -28.41
N VAL A 130 -16.29 18.74 -28.48
CA VAL A 130 -16.26 19.76 -27.43
C VAL A 130 -17.33 20.82 -27.69
N PRO A 131 -18.32 20.99 -26.81
CA PRO A 131 -19.29 22.05 -26.96
C PRO A 131 -18.64 23.43 -26.74
N PRO A 132 -19.10 24.46 -27.43
CA PRO A 132 -18.63 25.84 -27.19
C PRO A 132 -18.96 26.23 -25.75
N ALA A 133 -18.11 27.08 -25.16
CA ALA A 133 -18.37 27.56 -23.81
C ALA A 133 -19.63 28.45 -23.75
N PRO A 134 -20.37 28.46 -22.64
CA PRO A 134 -21.54 29.29 -22.43
C PRO A 134 -21.18 30.77 -22.67
N GLN A 135 -21.98 31.44 -23.48
CA GLN A 135 -21.73 32.84 -23.88
C GLN A 135 -22.34 33.80 -22.85
N GLY A 136 -21.73 34.99 -22.76
CA GLY A 136 -22.18 36.06 -21.87
C GLY A 136 -21.66 35.93 -20.46
N GLU A 137 -22.23 36.67 -19.55
CA GLU A 137 -21.87 36.65 -18.13
C GLU A 137 -22.45 35.42 -17.47
N GLN A 138 -21.61 34.65 -16.77
CA GLN A 138 -21.95 33.42 -16.09
C GLN A 138 -21.60 33.53 -14.61
N THR A 139 -22.37 32.86 -13.77
CA THR A 139 -21.98 32.56 -12.39
C THR A 139 -21.80 31.06 -12.28
N VAL A 140 -20.61 30.62 -11.88
CA VAL A 140 -20.24 29.20 -11.82
C VAL A 140 -19.73 28.86 -10.44
N VAL A 141 -20.18 27.72 -9.92
CA VAL A 141 -19.68 27.13 -8.66
C VAL A 141 -18.62 26.10 -9.03
N THR A 142 -17.47 26.21 -8.40
CA THR A 142 -16.29 25.42 -8.76
C THR A 142 -15.51 25.02 -7.52
N HIS A 143 -14.63 24.02 -7.66
CA HIS A 143 -13.72 23.59 -6.60
C HIS A 143 -12.29 24.00 -6.92
N LEU A 144 -11.57 24.58 -5.94
CA LEU A 144 -10.18 24.97 -6.06
C LEU A 144 -9.25 23.76 -6.12
N ARG A 145 -8.33 23.78 -7.09
CA ARG A 145 -7.30 22.76 -7.26
C ARG A 145 -5.92 23.41 -7.44
N PRO A 146 -4.84 22.82 -6.90
CA PRO A 146 -3.49 23.29 -7.17
C PRO A 146 -3.13 23.06 -8.63
N ALA A 147 -2.39 23.98 -9.24
CA ALA A 147 -1.83 23.81 -10.58
C ALA A 147 -0.99 22.51 -10.64
N GLN A 148 -1.09 21.81 -11.75
CA GLN A 148 -0.28 20.64 -12.01
C GLN A 148 1.07 21.08 -12.60
N ASP A 149 2.16 20.44 -12.15
CA ASP A 149 3.48 20.74 -12.72
C ASP A 149 3.55 20.19 -14.15
N GLY A 150 3.56 21.12 -15.11
CA GLY A 150 3.66 20.81 -16.54
C GLY A 150 5.10 20.47 -16.88
N SER A 151 5.39 19.22 -17.26
CA SER A 151 6.66 18.85 -17.85
C SER A 151 6.85 19.59 -19.20
N ASP A 152 8.11 19.77 -19.64
CA ASP A 152 8.46 20.40 -20.92
C ASP A 152 8.10 19.55 -22.15
N ASP A 153 7.19 18.59 -21.99
CA ASP A 153 6.71 17.74 -23.08
C ASP A 153 6.07 18.58 -24.18
N GLU A 154 6.48 18.35 -25.40
CA GLU A 154 5.83 18.91 -26.58
C GLU A 154 4.40 18.39 -26.66
N ASN A 155 3.44 19.27 -26.44
CA ASN A 155 2.04 18.94 -26.60
C ASN A 155 1.58 19.33 -28.03
N PRO A 156 0.73 18.52 -28.68
CA PRO A 156 0.04 18.93 -29.88
C PRO A 156 -0.79 20.22 -29.65
N GLN A 157 -1.02 20.97 -30.69
CA GLN A 157 -1.80 22.21 -30.59
C GLN A 157 -3.19 21.93 -29.97
N GLY A 158 -3.59 22.75 -29.01
CA GLY A 158 -4.86 22.61 -28.29
C GLY A 158 -4.92 21.50 -27.26
N LEU A 159 -3.84 20.71 -27.10
CA LEU A 159 -3.75 19.65 -26.10
C LEU A 159 -2.74 19.99 -25.00
N ILE A 160 -3.06 19.65 -23.76
CA ILE A 160 -2.15 19.73 -22.62
C ILE A 160 -2.13 18.38 -21.90
N ARG A 161 -1.06 18.07 -21.19
CA ARG A 161 -0.97 16.87 -20.33
C ARG A 161 -1.27 17.20 -18.88
N ALA A 162 -0.68 18.27 -18.39
CA ALA A 162 -0.88 18.81 -17.05
C ALA A 162 -1.69 20.11 -17.14
N ILE A 163 -2.58 20.33 -16.18
CA ILE A 163 -3.32 21.60 -16.08
C ILE A 163 -2.42 22.58 -15.34
N ASP A 164 -1.54 23.22 -16.13
CA ASP A 164 -0.65 24.28 -15.69
C ASP A 164 -1.16 25.61 -16.29
N PRO A 165 -1.82 26.45 -15.50
CA PRO A 165 -2.39 27.69 -15.99
C PRO A 165 -1.37 28.63 -16.70
N ALA A 166 -0.09 28.58 -16.29
CA ALA A 166 0.95 29.41 -16.91
C ALA A 166 1.22 29.03 -18.39
N ARG A 167 0.74 27.87 -18.85
CA ARG A 167 0.91 27.33 -20.21
C ARG A 167 -0.38 27.33 -21.04
N ILE A 168 -1.49 27.75 -20.45
CA ILE A 168 -2.77 27.87 -21.15
C ILE A 168 -2.87 29.22 -21.82
N PRO A 169 -3.27 29.32 -23.12
CA PRO A 169 -3.54 30.60 -23.77
C PRO A 169 -4.53 31.45 -22.95
N GLY A 170 -4.43 32.76 -23.03
CA GLY A 170 -5.34 33.65 -22.31
C GLY A 170 -5.09 33.82 -20.80
N MET A 171 -4.12 33.12 -20.22
CA MET A 171 -3.87 33.10 -18.73
C MET A 171 -2.75 34.05 -18.28
N ALA A 172 -2.25 34.97 -19.14
CA ALA A 172 -1.03 35.74 -18.84
C ALA A 172 -1.03 36.52 -17.52
N ASP A 173 -2.17 37.09 -17.11
CA ASP A 173 -2.35 37.84 -15.87
C ASP A 173 -3.28 37.15 -14.87
N GLY A 174 -3.51 35.83 -15.07
CA GLY A 174 -4.43 35.04 -14.30
C GLY A 174 -3.82 34.35 -13.07
N TYR A 175 -4.64 33.53 -12.44
CA TYR A 175 -4.23 32.65 -11.37
C TYR A 175 -3.31 31.56 -11.92
N SER A 176 -2.00 31.67 -11.62
CA SER A 176 -0.96 30.79 -12.20
C SER A 176 -0.71 29.51 -11.40
N ASN A 177 -1.08 29.49 -10.12
CA ASN A 177 -0.76 28.39 -9.21
C ASN A 177 -1.97 27.49 -8.89
N VAL A 178 -3.12 27.81 -9.47
CA VAL A 178 -4.39 27.13 -9.23
C VAL A 178 -5.23 27.07 -10.50
N TYR A 179 -6.07 26.07 -10.57
CA TYR A 179 -7.20 26.00 -11.49
C TYR A 179 -8.45 25.61 -10.71
N VAL A 180 -9.59 25.61 -11.34
CA VAL A 180 -10.84 25.19 -10.72
C VAL A 180 -11.53 24.13 -11.56
N GLU A 181 -12.28 23.27 -10.90
CA GLU A 181 -13.12 22.23 -11.50
C GLU A 181 -14.59 22.61 -11.31
N ALA A 182 -15.39 22.57 -12.38
CA ALA A 182 -16.81 22.83 -12.29
C ALA A 182 -17.49 21.86 -11.32
N SER A 183 -18.26 22.39 -10.40
CA SER A 183 -19.01 21.59 -9.44
C SER A 183 -20.16 20.85 -10.13
N PRO A 184 -20.45 19.59 -9.78
CA PRO A 184 -21.65 18.90 -10.23
C PRO A 184 -22.92 19.54 -9.64
N GLU A 185 -24.09 19.21 -10.21
CA GLU A 185 -25.37 19.76 -9.75
C GLU A 185 -25.67 19.48 -8.28
N GLU A 186 -25.26 18.32 -7.77
CA GLU A 186 -25.49 17.92 -6.39
C GLU A 186 -24.79 18.85 -5.37
N THR A 187 -23.78 19.59 -5.82
CA THR A 187 -23.04 20.52 -4.97
C THR A 187 -23.24 21.98 -5.39
N GLY A 188 -24.34 22.28 -6.11
CA GLY A 188 -24.72 23.65 -6.49
C GLY A 188 -24.13 24.12 -7.80
N GLY A 189 -23.43 23.27 -8.54
CA GLY A 189 -22.97 23.55 -9.90
C GLY A 189 -24.08 23.36 -10.94
N ALA A 190 -23.72 23.49 -12.22
CA ALA A 190 -24.59 23.22 -13.35
C ALA A 190 -23.93 22.25 -14.31
N SER A 191 -24.66 21.24 -14.73
CA SER A 191 -24.22 20.34 -15.80
C SER A 191 -24.25 21.09 -17.12
N GLU A 192 -23.17 21.01 -17.89
CA GLU A 192 -23.10 21.58 -19.22
C GLU A 192 -23.47 20.52 -20.26
N GLU A 193 -24.40 20.90 -21.18
CA GLU A 193 -24.86 19.98 -22.22
C GLU A 193 -23.71 19.55 -23.14
N GLY A 194 -23.54 18.23 -23.31
CA GLY A 194 -22.47 17.66 -24.13
C GLY A 194 -21.16 17.37 -23.36
N LEU A 195 -21.05 17.70 -22.06
CA LEU A 195 -19.94 17.31 -21.21
C LEU A 195 -20.43 16.37 -20.11
N THR A 196 -19.58 15.39 -19.77
CA THR A 196 -19.80 14.56 -18.57
C THR A 196 -19.29 15.34 -17.35
N PRO A 197 -20.09 15.47 -16.28
CA PRO A 197 -19.66 16.09 -15.04
C PRO A 197 -18.39 15.42 -14.49
N LEU A 198 -17.56 16.20 -13.80
CA LEU A 198 -16.37 15.67 -13.17
C LEU A 198 -16.74 14.78 -11.98
N PRO A 199 -16.06 13.66 -11.79
CA PRO A 199 -16.34 12.79 -10.66
C PRO A 199 -15.92 13.44 -9.33
N MET A 200 -16.62 13.08 -8.27
CA MET A 200 -16.16 13.44 -6.92
C MET A 200 -14.74 12.88 -6.65
N PRO A 201 -13.95 13.56 -5.81
CA PRO A 201 -12.65 13.06 -5.41
C PRO A 201 -12.75 11.67 -4.76
N GLU A 202 -11.77 10.82 -5.04
CA GLU A 202 -11.73 9.47 -4.46
C GLU A 202 -11.42 9.55 -2.96
N LEU A 203 -12.36 9.09 -2.13
CA LEU A 203 -12.29 9.13 -0.67
C LEU A 203 -11.97 7.75 -0.06
N ASP A 204 -11.26 6.90 -0.80
CA ASP A 204 -10.85 5.59 -0.28
C ASP A 204 -9.75 5.73 0.80
N PRO A 205 -10.00 5.25 2.04
CA PRO A 205 -9.01 5.23 3.10
C PRO A 205 -7.86 4.24 2.86
N GLY A 206 -7.97 3.36 1.87
CA GLY A 206 -6.97 2.35 1.54
C GLY A 206 -6.90 1.19 2.54
N ASN A 207 -5.98 0.28 2.28
CA ASN A 207 -5.84 -0.98 3.05
C ASN A 207 -4.92 -0.87 4.28
N HIS A 208 -4.59 0.35 4.74
CA HIS A 208 -3.62 0.58 5.82
C HIS A 208 -3.98 -0.13 7.14
N LEU A 209 -5.28 -0.21 7.49
CA LEU A 209 -5.76 -0.91 8.68
C LEU A 209 -5.44 -2.42 8.62
N SER A 210 -5.71 -3.05 7.47
CA SER A 210 -5.46 -4.48 7.26
C SER A 210 -3.97 -4.80 7.37
N TYR A 211 -3.11 -3.98 6.77
CA TYR A 211 -1.66 -4.14 6.87
C TYR A 211 -1.14 -3.89 8.29
N MET A 212 -1.67 -2.91 9.01
CA MET A 212 -1.32 -2.67 10.41
C MET A 212 -1.61 -3.91 11.27
N LEU A 213 -2.82 -4.47 11.15
CA LEU A 213 -3.22 -5.68 11.87
C LEU A 213 -2.37 -6.89 11.49
N GLN A 214 -2.02 -7.03 10.21
CA GLN A 214 -1.15 -8.10 9.71
C GLN A 214 0.24 -8.05 10.34
N TRP A 215 0.86 -6.88 10.46
CA TRP A 215 2.17 -6.74 11.11
C TRP A 215 2.12 -7.10 12.60
N PHE A 216 1.08 -6.70 13.33
CA PHE A 216 0.88 -7.13 14.70
C PHE A 216 0.70 -8.65 14.81
N ALA A 217 -0.08 -9.26 13.91
CA ALA A 217 -0.28 -10.70 13.86
C ALA A 217 1.05 -11.44 13.63
N PHE A 218 1.92 -10.95 12.75
CA PHE A 218 3.25 -11.52 12.54
C PHE A 218 4.12 -11.44 13.79
N GLY A 219 4.13 -10.31 14.48
CA GLY A 219 4.84 -10.18 15.76
C GLY A 219 4.36 -11.19 16.80
N ILE A 220 3.05 -11.38 16.94
CA ILE A 220 2.44 -12.36 17.84
C ILE A 220 2.83 -13.79 17.43
N MET A 221 2.77 -14.13 16.14
CA MET A 221 3.16 -15.45 15.65
C MET A 221 4.61 -15.78 15.96
N ILE A 222 5.53 -14.81 15.87
CA ILE A 222 6.94 -15.03 16.24
C ILE A 222 7.06 -15.34 17.73
N ILE A 223 6.36 -14.61 18.60
CA ILE A 223 6.35 -14.91 20.04
C ILE A 223 5.85 -16.33 20.31
N ILE A 224 4.74 -16.71 19.69
CA ILE A 224 4.18 -18.05 19.80
C ILE A 224 5.18 -19.10 19.31
N ALA A 225 5.84 -18.88 18.16
CA ALA A 225 6.83 -19.80 17.61
C ALA A 225 8.03 -19.99 18.53
N VAL A 226 8.54 -18.91 19.13
CA VAL A 226 9.65 -18.98 20.12
C VAL A 226 9.22 -19.77 21.36
N VAL A 227 8.01 -19.51 21.88
CA VAL A 227 7.47 -20.24 23.06
C VAL A 227 7.29 -21.72 22.77
N ILE A 228 6.72 -22.06 21.61
CA ILE A 228 6.53 -23.47 21.20
C ILE A 228 7.89 -24.15 21.04
N SER A 229 8.86 -23.50 20.38
CA SER A 229 10.20 -24.04 20.18
C SER A 229 10.91 -24.27 21.52
N ALA A 230 10.82 -23.33 22.45
CA ALA A 230 11.37 -23.48 23.79
C ALA A 230 10.73 -24.63 24.59
N ARG A 231 9.40 -24.81 24.46
CA ARG A 231 8.68 -25.93 25.07
C ARG A 231 9.10 -27.29 24.48
N ARG A 232 9.30 -27.37 23.17
CA ARG A 232 9.76 -28.60 22.48
C ARG A 232 11.17 -28.95 22.89
N GLU A 233 12.10 -28.00 22.90
CA GLU A 233 13.49 -28.22 23.34
C GLU A 233 13.56 -28.71 24.79
N ARG A 234 12.74 -28.12 25.67
CA ARG A 234 12.64 -28.56 27.07
C ARG A 234 12.19 -30.02 27.19
N LYS A 235 11.19 -30.44 26.40
CA LYS A 235 10.70 -31.84 26.42
C LYS A 235 11.78 -32.78 25.91
N ALA A 236 12.43 -32.45 24.78
CA ALA A 236 13.51 -33.27 24.24
C ALA A 236 14.70 -33.40 25.20
N SER A 237 15.06 -32.31 25.90
CA SER A 237 16.12 -32.37 26.91
C SER A 237 15.75 -33.27 28.14
N ALA A 238 14.48 -33.26 28.56
CA ALA A 238 14.00 -34.10 29.64
C ALA A 238 14.03 -35.59 29.26
N GLU A 239 13.60 -35.94 28.04
CA GLU A 239 13.63 -37.33 27.54
C GLU A 239 15.05 -37.88 27.41
N VAL A 240 16.03 -37.02 27.01
CA VAL A 240 17.44 -37.43 26.94
C VAL A 240 18.00 -37.74 28.34
N VAL A 241 17.67 -36.93 29.35
CA VAL A 241 18.09 -37.18 30.74
C VAL A 241 17.50 -38.47 31.26
N GLU A 242 16.18 -38.71 31.06
CA GLU A 242 15.49 -39.89 31.51
C GLU A 242 16.03 -41.18 30.86
N ARG A 243 16.37 -41.13 29.56
CA ARG A 243 17.06 -42.24 28.87
C ARG A 243 18.47 -42.49 29.38
N SER A 244 19.24 -41.42 29.69
CA SER A 244 20.58 -41.53 30.24
C SER A 244 20.57 -42.14 31.62
N ASP A 245 19.62 -41.79 32.47
CA ASP A 245 19.44 -42.37 33.81
C ASP A 245 18.99 -43.84 33.74
N ALA A 246 18.13 -44.20 32.79
CA ALA A 246 17.71 -45.59 32.55
C ALA A 246 18.85 -46.47 32.01
N ASP A 247 19.72 -45.89 31.13
CA ASP A 247 20.88 -46.64 30.56
C ASP A 247 22.06 -46.75 31.57
N SER A 248 22.13 -45.83 32.53
CA SER A 248 23.16 -45.86 33.61
C SER A 248 22.75 -46.74 34.79
N GLY A 249 21.52 -47.21 34.84
CA GLY A 249 20.91 -47.84 36.02
C GLY A 249 20.81 -49.37 36.05
N MET A 250 21.25 -50.14 35.04
CA MET A 250 21.21 -51.60 35.11
C MET A 250 22.35 -52.27 34.33
N VAL A 251 23.46 -52.45 34.99
CA VAL A 251 24.27 -53.65 34.72
C VAL A 251 23.60 -54.78 35.50
N VAL A 252 22.70 -55.48 34.83
CA VAL A 252 22.20 -56.80 35.38
C VAL A 252 23.39 -57.76 35.33
N ILE A 253 24.10 -57.84 36.41
CA ILE A 253 25.12 -58.86 36.62
C ILE A 253 24.32 -60.14 37.01
N ASP A 254 24.26 -61.07 36.07
CA ASP A 254 23.71 -62.40 36.37
C ASP A 254 24.53 -63.04 37.50
N LYS A 255 23.90 -63.19 38.66
CA LYS A 255 24.52 -63.72 39.85
C LYS A 255 25.08 -65.14 39.62
N ALA A 256 24.49 -65.87 38.67
CA ALA A 256 24.97 -67.18 38.26
C ALA A 256 26.32 -67.17 37.53
N ALA A 257 26.58 -66.07 36.77
CA ALA A 257 27.85 -65.82 36.07
C ALA A 257 28.98 -65.42 37.05
N LEU A 258 28.66 -64.71 38.13
CA LEU A 258 29.58 -64.33 39.19
C LEU A 258 30.04 -65.56 40.02
N ASP A 259 29.12 -66.45 40.33
CA ASP A 259 29.44 -67.67 41.07
C ASP A 259 30.25 -68.66 40.22
N ALA A 260 30.24 -68.57 38.89
CA ALA A 260 31.03 -69.39 37.97
C ALA A 260 32.46 -68.90 37.72
N GLY A 261 32.90 -67.83 38.39
CA GLY A 261 34.29 -67.36 38.32
C GLY A 261 34.64 -66.59 36.99
N ALA A 262 33.68 -66.05 36.28
CA ALA A 262 33.91 -65.32 35.10
C ALA A 262 34.63 -63.96 35.41
N LYS A 263 35.87 -63.84 34.95
CA LYS A 263 36.63 -62.54 35.03
C LYS A 263 35.96 -61.52 34.25
N ILE A 264 35.53 -60.43 34.89
CA ILE A 264 35.01 -59.23 34.23
C ILE A 264 36.17 -58.54 33.52
N SER A 265 36.28 -58.72 32.22
CA SER A 265 37.20 -57.96 31.39
C SER A 265 36.63 -56.56 31.17
N SER A 266 37.14 -55.55 31.84
CA SER A 266 36.85 -54.16 31.59
C SER A 266 37.66 -53.70 30.37
N GLN A 267 37.29 -54.13 29.17
CA GLN A 267 37.67 -53.42 27.97
C GLN A 267 36.71 -52.24 27.72
N PRO A 268 37.21 -51.00 27.69
CA PRO A 268 36.39 -49.88 27.22
C PRO A 268 36.13 -50.07 25.71
N GLY A 269 35.00 -50.63 25.39
CA GLY A 269 34.55 -50.74 24.02
C GLY A 269 34.40 -49.37 23.37
N SER A 270 35.37 -49.08 22.53
CA SER A 270 35.25 -47.94 21.59
C SER A 270 34.06 -48.14 20.69
N ARG A 271 32.90 -47.61 21.09
CA ARG A 271 31.73 -47.45 20.22
C ARG A 271 31.78 -46.08 19.56
N TYR A 272 32.75 -45.89 18.68
CA TYR A 272 32.53 -44.94 17.58
C TYR A 272 31.76 -45.65 16.46
N GLY A 273 30.46 -45.81 16.69
CA GLY A 273 29.52 -46.15 15.63
C GLY A 273 29.36 -44.92 14.72
N ARG A 274 29.93 -45.02 13.52
CA ARG A 274 29.59 -44.12 12.42
C ARG A 274 28.07 -44.09 12.27
N ASN A 275 27.42 -43.00 12.65
CA ASN A 275 26.08 -42.70 12.22
C ASN A 275 26.09 -42.47 10.71
N ARG A 276 25.92 -43.55 9.95
CA ARG A 276 25.38 -43.42 8.60
C ARG A 276 23.95 -42.97 8.75
N TRP A 277 23.69 -41.76 8.44
CA TRP A 277 22.38 -41.27 8.08
C TRP A 277 21.98 -41.94 6.76
N ALA A 278 21.51 -43.18 6.84
CA ALA A 278 20.70 -43.77 5.80
C ALA A 278 19.26 -43.43 6.21
N SER A 279 18.74 -42.33 5.70
CA SER A 279 17.30 -42.13 5.62
C SER A 279 16.78 -43.29 4.78
N PRO A 280 15.85 -44.13 5.26
CA PRO A 280 15.05 -44.92 4.35
C PRO A 280 14.16 -43.93 3.59
N THR A 281 14.53 -43.62 2.36
CA THR A 281 13.59 -43.08 1.38
C THR A 281 12.58 -44.18 1.12
N VAL A 282 11.51 -44.19 1.91
CA VAL A 282 10.25 -44.79 1.49
C VAL A 282 9.76 -43.81 0.38
N ARG A 283 10.10 -44.15 -0.86
CA ARG A 283 9.42 -43.56 -2.02
C ARG A 283 7.95 -43.89 -1.86
N GLY A 284 7.14 -42.90 -1.68
CA GLY A 284 5.69 -43.05 -1.65
C GLY A 284 5.24 -43.66 -2.98
N HIS A 285 4.24 -44.51 -2.96
CA HIS A 285 3.64 -45.14 -4.12
C HIS A 285 3.22 -44.08 -5.17
N ASP A 286 2.91 -42.89 -4.72
CA ASP A 286 2.46 -41.74 -5.53
C ASP A 286 3.58 -41.11 -6.37
N GLU A 287 4.83 -41.04 -5.86
CA GLU A 287 5.98 -40.51 -6.64
C GLU A 287 6.39 -41.47 -7.76
N ALA A 288 6.20 -42.76 -7.56
CA ALA A 288 6.50 -43.76 -8.62
C ALA A 288 5.44 -43.76 -9.74
N GLU A 289 4.20 -43.42 -9.42
CA GLU A 289 3.13 -43.25 -10.44
C GLU A 289 3.30 -41.95 -11.22
N GLU A 290 3.71 -40.85 -10.60
CA GLU A 290 3.99 -39.58 -11.30
C GLU A 290 5.17 -39.70 -12.26
N ASP A 291 6.26 -40.37 -11.84
CA ASP A 291 7.42 -40.60 -12.71
C ASP A 291 7.07 -41.50 -13.92
N ALA A 292 6.20 -42.49 -13.74
CA ALA A 292 5.73 -43.34 -14.82
C ALA A 292 4.85 -42.58 -15.85
N LEU A 293 4.00 -41.68 -15.40
CA LEU A 293 3.17 -40.84 -16.27
C LEU A 293 4.01 -39.80 -17.04
N PHE A 294 5.12 -39.32 -16.44
CA PHE A 294 6.06 -38.43 -17.15
C PHE A 294 6.81 -39.16 -18.28
N GLU A 295 7.29 -40.36 -18.02
CA GLU A 295 7.99 -41.15 -19.04
C GLU A 295 7.09 -41.58 -20.23
N GLU A 296 5.82 -41.88 -19.97
CA GLU A 296 4.85 -42.23 -21.02
C GLU A 296 4.53 -41.04 -21.94
N ARG A 297 4.51 -39.81 -21.38
CA ARG A 297 4.25 -38.57 -22.13
C ARG A 297 5.41 -38.18 -23.04
N PHE A 298 6.65 -38.52 -22.70
CA PHE A 298 7.84 -38.27 -23.55
C PHE A 298 8.08 -39.32 -24.64
N ARG A 299 7.46 -40.52 -24.53
CA ARG A 299 7.54 -41.55 -25.58
C ARG A 299 6.51 -41.38 -26.71
N SER A 300 5.54 -40.48 -26.52
CA SER A 300 4.46 -40.27 -27.50
C SER A 300 4.63 -38.97 -28.33
N GLN A 301 5.78 -38.32 -28.26
CA GLN A 301 6.22 -37.25 -29.15
C GLN A 301 7.45 -37.77 -29.92
#